data_d2341ca13bbdbaee648b36dcf2af7382
#
_entry.id   d2341ca13bbdbaee648b36dcf2af7382
#
_cell.length_a   1.000
_cell.length_b   1.000
_cell.length_c   1.000
_cell.angle_alpha   90.00
_cell.angle_beta   90.00
_cell.angle_gamma   90.00
#
_symmetry.space_group_name_H-M   'P 1'
#
loop_
_entity.id
_entity.type
_entity.pdbx_description
1 polymer ?
#
loop_
_entity_poly.entity_id
_entity_poly.type
_entity_poly.pdbx_seq_one_letter_code
_entity_poly.pdbx_strand_id
1 'polypeptide(L)'
;MEQNEYNRPEEETSLPENRKSDRKFLKGAVTGATVVLIAVACVFGGGKLLRYFITGGSYASGSVSEEDVNDKLDLINALIDRYYLYEDEVDADALVEGIYSGYASALGDPYTEYYDKEEAQALLENTNGEFSGIGATLTQASGDTGVTIVNVYKDSPADKAGLKAGDILYQVDDHEVAGEDLETVVSWVKGETGTEVTLKVRRGGEELTVTAVRDTIEVQTVEYEMKEDNIGYLSVSEFDKVTYDQFSEALDSLEEQGMEGLVIDLRNNPGGNLDTVTDMLRLLLPKGTIVSIKDKDGNTEELTCDGEHEFTKPLAVLVNQYSASASEIFSGAVQDYGTGQIVGVTTYGKGVVQQLTDLGDGTYLKLTIAEYYTPSGRSINGIGVEPDVEVEYKYDENDPDADNQLDRAIEVVRNEME
;
A
#
# COMPACT_ATOMS: atom_id res chain seq x y z
N MET A 1 75.56 -73.99 9.71
CA MET A 1 76.70 -73.05 9.53
C MET A 1 76.06 -71.67 9.83
N GLU A 2 76.52 -71.27 10.97
CA GLU A 2 76.95 -70.01 11.54
C GLU A 2 75.93 -68.92 11.57
N GLN A 3 75.34 -68.66 12.73
CA GLN A 3 75.66 -67.77 13.84
C GLN A 3 76.25 -66.44 13.40
N ASN A 4 75.54 -65.37 13.66
CA ASN A 4 76.12 -64.25 14.38
C ASN A 4 75.04 -63.41 15.07
N GLU A 5 75.14 -63.41 16.39
CA GLU A 5 74.53 -62.44 17.31
C GLU A 5 75.12 -61.05 17.07
N TYR A 6 74.34 -60.04 17.17
CA TYR A 6 74.79 -58.69 17.48
C TYR A 6 73.89 -58.06 18.57
N ASN A 7 74.46 -58.03 19.74
CA ASN A 7 74.05 -57.27 20.91
C ASN A 7 73.97 -55.78 20.57
N ARG A 8 72.89 -55.17 21.02
CA ARG A 8 72.73 -53.72 21.10
C ARG A 8 72.28 -53.37 22.51
N PRO A 9 72.90 -52.36 23.19
CA PRO A 9 72.58 -52.00 24.57
C PRO A 9 71.27 -51.26 24.68
N GLU A 10 70.57 -51.48 25.76
CA GLU A 10 69.38 -50.75 26.18
C GLU A 10 69.72 -49.33 26.56
N GLU A 11 69.20 -48.32 25.81
CA GLU A 11 69.15 -46.94 26.26
C GLU A 11 67.83 -46.72 27.03
N GLU A 12 67.98 -46.61 28.34
CA GLU A 12 66.88 -46.02 29.19
C GLU A 12 66.60 -44.57 28.80
N THR A 13 65.59 -44.30 28.04
CA THR A 13 65.01 -42.97 27.87
C THR A 13 63.96 -42.71 28.94
N SER A 14 64.31 -41.98 29.98
CA SER A 14 63.40 -41.42 30.97
C SER A 14 62.50 -40.43 30.31
N LEU A 15 61.20 -40.74 30.30
CA LEU A 15 60.09 -39.81 29.93
C LEU A 15 59.95 -38.71 30.98
N PRO A 16 59.88 -37.43 30.60
CA PRO A 16 59.68 -36.36 31.54
C PRO A 16 58.19 -36.36 32.05
N GLU A 17 58.03 -36.41 33.39
CA GLU A 17 56.78 -36.20 34.08
C GLU A 17 56.22 -34.80 33.82
N ASN A 18 55.28 -34.66 32.92
CA ASN A 18 54.48 -33.44 32.81
C ASN A 18 53.00 -33.71 33.09
N ARG A 19 52.70 -34.31 34.20
CA ARG A 19 51.34 -34.59 34.69
C ARG A 19 50.54 -33.35 35.18
N LYS A 20 51.18 -32.16 35.21
CA LYS A 20 50.49 -30.93 35.64
C LYS A 20 49.85 -30.14 34.48
N SER A 21 50.31 -30.33 33.24
CA SER A 21 49.75 -29.66 32.05
C SER A 21 48.45 -30.31 31.61
N ASP A 22 48.35 -31.63 31.64
CA ASP A 22 47.18 -32.36 31.20
C ASP A 22 45.94 -32.12 32.10
N ARG A 23 46.13 -31.90 33.39
CA ARG A 23 45.04 -31.56 34.32
C ARG A 23 44.45 -30.15 34.08
N LYS A 24 45.28 -29.19 33.64
CA LYS A 24 44.77 -27.85 33.29
C LYS A 24 44.05 -27.86 31.96
N PHE A 25 44.57 -28.56 30.96
CA PHE A 25 43.90 -28.77 29.67
C PHE A 25 42.61 -29.55 29.83
N LEU A 26 42.59 -30.63 30.60
CA LEU A 26 41.37 -31.41 30.84
C LEU A 26 40.30 -30.58 31.61
N LYS A 27 40.71 -29.76 32.59
CA LYS A 27 39.81 -28.82 33.27
C LYS A 27 39.28 -27.76 32.34
N GLY A 28 40.07 -27.17 31.46
CA GLY A 28 39.65 -26.22 30.46
C GLY A 28 38.71 -26.84 29.43
N ALA A 29 39.00 -28.04 28.97
CA ALA A 29 38.16 -28.77 28.03
C ALA A 29 36.80 -29.17 28.65
N VAL A 30 36.80 -29.62 29.92
CA VAL A 30 35.55 -29.93 30.65
C VAL A 30 34.76 -28.67 30.92
N THR A 31 35.38 -27.55 31.32
CA THR A 31 34.70 -26.28 31.52
C THR A 31 34.14 -25.74 30.20
N GLY A 32 34.92 -25.79 29.10
CA GLY A 32 34.42 -25.38 27.77
C GLY A 32 33.29 -26.25 27.27
N ALA A 33 33.38 -27.57 27.41
CA ALA A 33 32.33 -28.49 27.04
C ALA A 33 31.05 -28.28 27.91
N THR A 34 31.20 -27.94 29.19
CA THR A 34 30.08 -27.64 30.07
C THR A 34 29.41 -26.33 29.68
N VAL A 35 30.15 -25.28 29.30
CA VAL A 35 29.59 -24.01 28.82
C VAL A 35 28.90 -24.21 27.47
N VAL A 36 29.46 -24.99 26.55
CA VAL A 36 28.82 -25.31 25.27
C VAL A 36 27.57 -26.18 25.50
N LEU A 37 27.59 -27.13 26.41
CA LEU A 37 26.42 -27.95 26.75
C LEU A 37 25.33 -27.11 27.43
N ILE A 38 25.65 -26.13 28.25
CA ILE A 38 24.69 -25.19 28.83
C ILE A 38 24.13 -24.28 27.73
N ALA A 39 24.98 -23.77 26.82
CA ALA A 39 24.52 -22.95 25.67
C ALA A 39 23.61 -23.77 24.72
N VAL A 40 23.97 -25.03 24.43
CA VAL A 40 23.13 -25.93 23.60
C VAL A 40 21.85 -26.35 24.32
N ALA A 41 21.89 -26.56 25.64
CA ALA A 41 20.70 -26.82 26.42
C ALA A 41 19.76 -25.59 26.50
N CYS A 42 20.32 -24.37 26.54
CA CYS A 42 19.55 -23.13 26.42
C CYS A 42 18.92 -22.98 25.01
N VAL A 43 19.63 -23.38 23.94
CA VAL A 43 19.14 -23.28 22.56
C VAL A 43 18.08 -24.37 22.23
N PHE A 44 18.25 -25.60 22.72
CA PHE A 44 17.39 -26.73 22.36
C PHE A 44 16.47 -27.29 23.47
N GLY A 45 16.74 -27.02 24.72
CA GLY A 45 15.97 -27.52 25.86
C GLY A 45 15.49 -26.48 26.85
N GLY A 46 16.17 -25.33 26.94
CA GLY A 46 15.87 -24.26 27.89
C GLY A 46 14.60 -23.50 27.55
N GLY A 47 14.19 -23.41 26.28
CA GLY A 47 12.99 -22.74 25.85
C GLY A 47 11.70 -23.28 26.50
N LYS A 48 11.63 -24.60 26.75
CA LYS A 48 10.48 -25.20 27.43
C LYS A 48 10.56 -25.11 28.97
N LEU A 49 11.76 -25.17 29.54
CA LEU A 49 11.97 -25.04 30.98
C LEU A 49 11.94 -23.57 31.44
N LEU A 50 12.51 -22.66 30.67
CA LEU A 50 12.42 -21.22 30.92
C LEU A 50 10.96 -20.75 30.76
N ARG A 51 10.25 -21.23 29.76
CA ARG A 51 8.81 -20.99 29.54
C ARG A 51 7.97 -21.52 30.69
N TYR A 52 8.26 -22.67 31.28
CA TYR A 52 7.56 -23.23 32.43
C TYR A 52 7.79 -22.41 33.71
N PHE A 53 8.99 -21.80 33.89
CA PHE A 53 9.30 -20.94 35.04
C PHE A 53 8.75 -19.52 34.89
N ILE A 54 8.57 -19.00 33.67
CA ILE A 54 8.10 -17.61 33.40
C ILE A 54 6.57 -17.55 33.30
N THR A 55 5.89 -18.57 32.77
CA THR A 55 4.46 -18.45 32.40
C THR A 55 3.48 -18.98 33.45
N GLY A 56 3.91 -19.45 34.62
CA GLY A 56 2.95 -19.85 35.70
C GLY A 56 1.67 -20.55 35.28
N GLY A 57 1.67 -21.17 34.10
CA GLY A 57 0.70 -22.18 33.66
C GLY A 57 -0.76 -21.76 33.51
N SER A 58 -1.09 -20.60 32.96
CA SER A 58 -2.49 -20.36 32.57
C SER A 58 -2.60 -19.48 31.33
N TYR A 59 -2.72 -20.14 30.18
CA TYR A 59 -3.26 -19.46 28.98
C TYR A 59 -4.79 -19.47 29.09
N ALA A 60 -5.37 -18.41 29.60
CA ALA A 60 -6.76 -18.12 29.33
C ALA A 60 -6.85 -17.72 27.85
N SER A 61 -7.63 -18.46 27.10
CA SER A 61 -7.94 -18.29 25.68
C SER A 61 -8.19 -16.80 25.36
N GLY A 62 -7.30 -16.17 24.61
CA GLY A 62 -7.57 -14.94 23.85
C GLY A 62 -7.09 -13.60 24.40
N SER A 63 -6.37 -13.51 25.52
CA SER A 63 -5.75 -12.25 25.94
C SER A 63 -4.23 -12.34 25.95
N VAL A 64 -3.57 -11.39 25.30
CA VAL A 64 -2.12 -11.21 25.37
C VAL A 64 -1.80 -10.69 26.78
N SER A 65 -0.92 -11.37 27.51
CA SER A 65 -0.45 -10.92 28.84
C SER A 65 0.62 -9.83 28.63
N GLU A 66 0.37 -8.63 29.16
CA GLU A 66 1.35 -7.53 29.14
C GLU A 66 2.65 -7.93 29.82
N GLU A 67 2.60 -8.69 30.92
CA GLU A 67 3.78 -9.15 31.67
C GLU A 67 4.65 -10.08 30.80
N ASP A 68 4.04 -11.05 30.09
CA ASP A 68 4.78 -11.95 29.21
C ASP A 68 5.43 -11.22 28.02
N VAL A 69 4.78 -10.20 27.47
CA VAL A 69 5.30 -9.37 26.38
C VAL A 69 6.49 -8.56 26.87
N ASN A 70 6.35 -7.85 28.00
CA ASN A 70 7.39 -6.99 28.56
C ASN A 70 8.63 -7.78 28.96
N ASP A 71 8.47 -8.90 29.66
CA ASP A 71 9.59 -9.80 30.04
C ASP A 71 10.37 -10.29 28.82
N LYS A 72 9.67 -10.58 27.71
CA LYS A 72 10.31 -11.01 26.48
C LYS A 72 11.05 -9.86 25.80
N LEU A 73 10.47 -8.67 25.75
CA LEU A 73 11.09 -7.47 25.18
C LEU A 73 12.32 -7.05 25.98
N ASP A 74 12.26 -7.11 27.31
CA ASP A 74 13.40 -6.82 28.17
C ASP A 74 14.57 -7.78 27.89
N LEU A 75 14.28 -9.07 27.69
CA LEU A 75 15.30 -10.05 27.33
C LEU A 75 15.89 -9.76 25.93
N ILE A 76 15.05 -9.40 24.95
CA ILE A 76 15.51 -9.05 23.60
C ILE A 76 16.40 -7.83 23.66
N ASN A 77 15.99 -6.76 24.34
CA ASN A 77 16.78 -5.54 24.50
C ASN A 77 18.13 -5.84 25.18
N ALA A 78 18.15 -6.62 26.26
CA ALA A 78 19.41 -7.02 26.90
C ALA A 78 20.33 -7.84 25.99
N LEU A 79 19.79 -8.59 25.03
CA LEU A 79 20.58 -9.30 24.03
C LEU A 79 21.11 -8.38 22.93
N ILE A 80 20.32 -7.41 22.50
CA ILE A 80 20.74 -6.34 21.58
C ILE A 80 21.89 -5.56 22.20
N ASP A 81 21.72 -4.98 23.37
CA ASP A 81 22.73 -4.21 24.09
C ASP A 81 24.03 -5.00 24.28
N ARG A 82 23.95 -6.31 24.42
CA ARG A 82 25.11 -7.13 24.73
C ARG A 82 25.84 -7.69 23.51
N TYR A 83 25.13 -7.93 22.43
CA TYR A 83 25.67 -8.75 21.32
C TYR A 83 25.47 -8.16 19.94
N TYR A 84 24.61 -7.14 19.76
CA TYR A 84 24.37 -6.57 18.44
C TYR A 84 25.60 -5.75 18.01
N LEU A 85 26.10 -6.04 16.80
CA LEU A 85 27.34 -5.45 16.31
C LEU A 85 27.22 -3.94 16.04
N TYR A 86 26.03 -3.48 15.70
CA TYR A 86 25.71 -2.10 15.33
C TYR A 86 24.85 -1.43 16.40
N GLU A 87 25.18 -1.64 17.69
CA GLU A 87 24.44 -1.10 18.84
C GLU A 87 24.29 0.43 18.77
N ASP A 88 25.33 1.13 18.30
CA ASP A 88 25.34 2.58 18.17
C ASP A 88 24.37 3.11 17.05
N GLU A 89 23.88 2.24 16.18
CA GLU A 89 22.96 2.56 15.07
C GLU A 89 21.50 2.20 15.38
N VAL A 90 21.21 1.69 16.59
CA VAL A 90 19.85 1.28 16.98
C VAL A 90 18.96 2.49 17.18
N ASP A 91 17.91 2.59 16.37
CA ASP A 91 16.82 3.52 16.55
C ASP A 91 15.74 2.92 17.45
N ALA A 92 15.62 3.49 18.66
CA ALA A 92 14.68 3.01 19.67
C ALA A 92 13.21 3.27 19.26
N ASP A 93 12.93 4.38 18.56
CA ASP A 93 11.59 4.72 18.10
C ASP A 93 11.16 3.76 17.00
N ALA A 94 12.04 3.46 16.04
CA ALA A 94 11.78 2.46 15.01
C ALA A 94 11.51 1.05 15.58
N LEU A 95 12.19 0.67 16.67
CA LEU A 95 11.91 -0.60 17.35
C LEU A 95 10.49 -0.63 17.96
N VAL A 96 10.04 0.47 18.54
CA VAL A 96 8.69 0.60 19.13
C VAL A 96 7.63 0.53 18.03
N GLU A 97 7.79 1.30 16.95
CA GLU A 97 6.87 1.27 15.80
C GLU A 97 6.81 -0.14 15.15
N GLY A 98 7.96 -0.82 15.05
CA GLY A 98 8.03 -2.20 14.60
C GLY A 98 7.24 -3.20 15.45
N ILE A 99 7.12 -2.97 16.76
CA ILE A 99 6.28 -3.80 17.65
C ILE A 99 4.79 -3.61 17.32
N TYR A 100 4.33 -2.37 17.14
CA TYR A 100 2.92 -2.07 16.83
C TYR A 100 2.54 -2.63 15.44
N SER A 101 3.38 -2.41 14.44
CA SER A 101 3.20 -2.95 13.10
C SER A 101 3.18 -4.49 13.10
N GLY A 102 4.13 -5.13 13.78
CA GLY A 102 4.17 -6.58 13.94
C GLY A 102 2.96 -7.15 14.68
N TYR A 103 2.43 -6.42 15.67
CA TYR A 103 1.24 -6.82 16.40
C TYR A 103 -0.02 -6.78 15.53
N ALA A 104 -0.21 -5.72 14.75
CA ALA A 104 -1.31 -5.62 13.79
C ALA A 104 -1.22 -6.70 12.71
N SER A 105 -0.04 -6.89 12.12
CA SER A 105 0.21 -7.91 11.08
C SER A 105 -0.03 -9.35 11.57
N ALA A 106 0.14 -9.61 12.88
CA ALA A 106 -0.10 -10.93 13.48
C ALA A 106 -1.58 -11.36 13.47
N LEU A 107 -2.52 -10.46 13.18
CA LEU A 107 -3.94 -10.78 12.96
C LEU A 107 -4.14 -11.63 11.69
N GLY A 108 -3.19 -11.60 10.74
CA GLY A 108 -3.24 -12.38 9.51
C GLY A 108 -4.26 -11.88 8.47
N ASP A 109 -4.79 -10.68 8.68
CA ASP A 109 -5.64 -9.97 7.73
C ASP A 109 -4.77 -9.02 6.89
N PRO A 110 -4.73 -9.17 5.54
CA PRO A 110 -3.87 -8.38 4.69
C PRO A 110 -4.27 -6.89 4.59
N TYR A 111 -5.44 -6.54 5.10
CA TYR A 111 -5.98 -5.18 5.06
C TYR A 111 -5.89 -4.44 6.40
N THR A 112 -5.59 -5.18 7.49
CA THR A 112 -5.37 -4.61 8.82
C THR A 112 -3.92 -4.19 8.97
N GLU A 113 -3.68 -2.91 9.28
CA GLU A 113 -2.36 -2.30 9.23
C GLU A 113 -2.25 -1.17 10.26
N TYR A 114 -1.08 -1.08 10.89
CA TYR A 114 -0.71 0.04 11.73
C TYR A 114 0.09 1.03 10.90
N TYR A 115 -0.15 2.31 11.09
CA TYR A 115 0.53 3.42 10.44
C TYR A 115 1.23 4.29 11.48
N ASP A 116 2.52 4.51 11.33
CA ASP A 116 3.21 5.54 12.06
C ASP A 116 2.76 6.94 11.60
N LYS A 117 3.34 8.01 12.17
CA LYS A 117 2.88 9.39 11.90
C LYS A 117 3.09 9.80 10.45
N GLU A 118 4.19 9.39 9.84
CA GLU A 118 4.54 9.73 8.46
C GLU A 118 3.67 8.95 7.48
N GLU A 119 3.55 7.65 7.69
CA GLU A 119 2.67 6.78 6.92
C GLU A 119 1.19 7.19 7.03
N ALA A 120 0.75 7.57 8.24
CA ALA A 120 -0.61 8.04 8.49
C ALA A 120 -0.91 9.35 7.75
N GLN A 121 0.03 10.29 7.74
CA GLN A 121 -0.12 11.54 7.01
C GLN A 121 -0.21 11.26 5.50
N ALA A 122 0.65 10.41 4.96
CA ALA A 122 0.61 10.03 3.55
C ALA A 122 -0.71 9.35 3.17
N LEU A 123 -1.21 8.44 4.03
CA LEU A 123 -2.50 7.78 3.83
C LEU A 123 -3.67 8.79 3.81
N LEU A 124 -3.67 9.76 4.72
CA LEU A 124 -4.71 10.79 4.79
C LEU A 124 -4.67 11.73 3.57
N GLU A 125 -3.47 12.14 3.12
CA GLU A 125 -3.28 12.91 1.89
C GLU A 125 -3.86 12.15 0.69
N ASN A 126 -3.49 10.88 0.52
CA ASN A 126 -3.99 10.04 -0.56
C ASN A 126 -5.52 9.87 -0.50
N THR A 127 -6.07 9.55 0.68
CA THR A 127 -7.53 9.34 0.84
C THR A 127 -8.35 10.63 0.59
N ASN A 128 -7.77 11.79 0.88
CA ASN A 128 -8.41 13.07 0.57
C ASN A 128 -8.33 13.40 -0.92
N GLY A 129 -7.33 12.87 -1.64
CA GLY A 129 -7.02 13.26 -3.01
C GLY A 129 -6.40 14.66 -3.09
N GLU A 130 -5.80 15.11 -1.99
CA GLU A 130 -5.18 16.42 -1.88
C GLU A 130 -3.82 16.30 -1.21
N PHE A 131 -2.84 17.03 -1.68
CA PHE A 131 -1.53 17.14 -1.03
C PHE A 131 -1.02 18.58 -1.05
N SER A 132 -0.19 18.92 -0.07
CA SER A 132 0.47 20.22 -0.05
C SER A 132 1.79 20.18 -0.81
N GLY A 133 1.89 20.98 -1.88
CA GLY A 133 3.04 20.98 -2.75
C GLY A 133 2.95 22.01 -3.87
N ILE A 134 3.62 21.73 -4.98
CA ILE A 134 3.69 22.64 -6.13
C ILE A 134 2.85 22.21 -7.34
N GLY A 135 2.30 20.99 -7.37
CA GLY A 135 1.51 20.48 -8.49
C GLY A 135 2.37 20.10 -9.71
N ALA A 136 3.35 19.23 -9.50
CA ALA A 136 4.18 18.64 -10.54
C ALA A 136 4.42 17.16 -10.25
N THR A 137 4.44 16.34 -11.30
CA THR A 137 4.82 14.92 -11.22
C THR A 137 6.31 14.77 -11.47
N LEU A 138 6.99 14.11 -10.58
CA LEU A 138 8.44 13.88 -10.61
C LEU A 138 8.74 12.42 -10.90
N THR A 139 9.83 12.17 -11.64
CA THR A 139 10.35 10.80 -11.88
C THR A 139 11.87 10.80 -11.84
N GLN A 140 12.45 9.66 -11.48
CA GLN A 140 13.89 9.44 -11.49
C GLN A 140 14.19 8.12 -12.19
N ALA A 141 14.95 8.16 -13.27
CA ALA A 141 15.39 6.94 -13.93
C ALA A 141 16.50 6.26 -13.11
N SER A 142 16.52 4.93 -13.12
CA SER A 142 17.53 4.16 -12.38
C SER A 142 18.96 4.53 -12.86
N GLY A 143 19.75 5.09 -11.94
CA GLY A 143 21.14 5.53 -12.21
C GLY A 143 21.28 7.00 -12.67
N ASP A 144 20.19 7.76 -12.75
CA ASP A 144 20.24 9.20 -13.03
C ASP A 144 20.63 10.01 -11.77
N THR A 145 21.36 11.11 -12.01
CA THR A 145 21.79 12.04 -10.96
C THR A 145 20.82 13.21 -10.79
N GLY A 146 19.66 13.18 -11.44
CA GLY A 146 18.65 14.24 -11.39
C GLY A 146 17.23 13.67 -11.42
N VAL A 147 16.29 14.48 -10.98
CA VAL A 147 14.85 14.16 -10.99
C VAL A 147 14.20 14.96 -12.12
N THR A 148 13.43 14.30 -12.97
CA THR A 148 12.76 14.92 -14.11
C THR A 148 11.30 15.25 -13.77
N ILE A 149 10.88 16.48 -14.09
CA ILE A 149 9.46 16.89 -14.06
C ILE A 149 8.80 16.31 -15.31
N VAL A 150 7.88 15.34 -15.13
CA VAL A 150 7.18 14.69 -16.28
C VAL A 150 5.84 15.35 -16.58
N ASN A 151 5.20 15.94 -15.56
CA ASN A 151 3.97 16.69 -15.75
C ASN A 151 3.92 17.90 -14.83
N VAL A 152 3.22 18.95 -15.24
CA VAL A 152 2.91 20.13 -14.44
C VAL A 152 1.40 20.36 -14.54
N TYR A 153 0.72 20.34 -13.39
CA TYR A 153 -0.73 20.53 -13.34
C TYR A 153 -1.09 21.97 -13.71
N LYS A 154 -2.09 22.09 -14.55
CA LYS A 154 -2.58 23.41 -14.98
C LYS A 154 -3.03 24.24 -13.79
N ASP A 155 -2.73 25.53 -13.84
CA ASP A 155 -3.05 26.51 -12.79
C ASP A 155 -2.42 26.23 -11.39
N SER A 156 -1.51 25.25 -11.31
CA SER A 156 -0.77 24.93 -10.09
C SER A 156 0.31 25.96 -9.75
N PRO A 157 0.88 25.93 -8.54
CA PRO A 157 2.07 26.73 -8.21
C PRO A 157 3.26 26.52 -9.15
N ALA A 158 3.48 25.27 -9.59
CA ALA A 158 4.53 24.94 -10.55
C ALA A 158 4.30 25.60 -11.93
N ASP A 159 3.06 25.55 -12.43
CA ASP A 159 2.66 26.20 -13.68
C ASP A 159 2.81 27.72 -13.59
N LYS A 160 2.27 28.32 -12.53
CA LYS A 160 2.40 29.78 -12.27
C LYS A 160 3.84 30.23 -12.13
N ALA A 161 4.71 29.39 -11.57
CA ALA A 161 6.14 29.62 -11.45
C ALA A 161 6.91 29.40 -12.77
N GLY A 162 6.27 28.79 -13.78
CA GLY A 162 6.83 28.59 -15.11
C GLY A 162 7.66 27.31 -15.27
N LEU A 163 7.49 26.33 -14.39
CA LEU A 163 8.03 24.98 -14.57
C LEU A 163 7.35 24.30 -15.76
N LYS A 164 8.03 23.33 -16.36
CA LYS A 164 7.53 22.58 -17.53
C LYS A 164 7.93 21.12 -17.49
N ALA A 165 7.12 20.28 -18.11
CA ALA A 165 7.53 18.91 -18.40
C ALA A 165 8.86 18.88 -19.19
N GLY A 166 9.76 18.00 -18.80
CA GLY A 166 11.12 17.90 -19.32
C GLY A 166 12.18 18.73 -18.57
N ASP A 167 11.80 19.51 -17.58
CA ASP A 167 12.76 20.17 -16.68
C ASP A 167 13.46 19.12 -15.82
N ILE A 168 14.77 19.22 -15.67
CA ILE A 168 15.57 18.37 -14.80
C ILE A 168 15.91 19.13 -13.53
N LEU A 169 15.34 18.69 -12.41
CA LEU A 169 15.57 19.24 -11.08
C LEU A 169 16.93 18.77 -10.56
N TYR A 170 17.77 19.69 -10.12
CA TYR A 170 19.10 19.37 -9.57
C TYR A 170 19.36 20.00 -8.20
N GLN A 171 18.51 20.92 -7.74
CA GLN A 171 18.57 21.47 -6.38
C GLN A 171 17.17 21.91 -5.92
N VAL A 172 16.86 21.66 -4.65
CA VAL A 172 15.66 22.10 -3.93
C VAL A 172 16.12 22.90 -2.71
N ASP A 173 15.80 24.18 -2.64
CA ASP A 173 16.33 25.12 -1.64
C ASP A 173 17.87 24.99 -1.54
N ASP A 174 18.41 24.60 -0.39
CA ASP A 174 19.84 24.39 -0.18
C ASP A 174 20.30 22.93 -0.40
N HIS A 175 19.41 22.02 -0.81
CA HIS A 175 19.67 20.59 -0.98
C HIS A 175 19.98 20.23 -2.43
N GLU A 176 21.13 19.56 -2.65
CA GLU A 176 21.47 19.01 -3.97
C GLU A 176 20.75 17.68 -4.20
N VAL A 177 20.13 17.50 -5.37
CA VAL A 177 19.36 16.32 -5.75
C VAL A 177 20.25 15.11 -6.12
N ALA A 178 21.52 15.40 -6.51
CA ALA A 178 22.42 14.38 -7.00
C ALA A 178 22.79 13.34 -5.93
N GLY A 179 22.38 12.10 -6.14
CA GLY A 179 22.68 10.96 -5.22
C GLY A 179 21.56 10.65 -4.23
N GLU A 180 20.52 11.46 -4.22
CA GLU A 180 19.33 11.25 -3.40
C GLU A 180 18.30 10.41 -4.15
N ASP A 181 17.45 9.71 -3.42
CA ASP A 181 16.31 8.99 -3.98
C ASP A 181 15.14 9.94 -4.24
N LEU A 182 14.19 9.48 -5.08
CA LEU A 182 13.04 10.28 -5.48
C LEU A 182 12.16 10.70 -4.29
N GLU A 183 11.98 9.82 -3.31
CA GLU A 183 11.14 10.05 -2.13
C GLU A 183 11.69 11.18 -1.28
N THR A 184 13.00 11.17 -1.01
CA THR A 184 13.71 12.25 -0.34
C THR A 184 13.54 13.58 -1.07
N VAL A 185 13.71 13.60 -2.41
CA VAL A 185 13.55 14.83 -3.20
C VAL A 185 12.12 15.33 -3.18
N VAL A 186 11.13 14.42 -3.28
CA VAL A 186 9.70 14.77 -3.19
C VAL A 186 9.38 15.37 -1.83
N SER A 187 9.95 14.85 -0.73
CA SER A 187 9.73 15.38 0.62
C SER A 187 10.21 16.82 0.77
N TRP A 188 11.31 17.20 0.09
CA TRP A 188 11.79 18.59 0.07
C TRP A 188 10.92 19.52 -0.77
N VAL A 189 10.34 19.02 -1.86
CA VAL A 189 9.43 19.79 -2.72
C VAL A 189 8.08 20.00 -2.06
N LYS A 190 7.54 18.97 -1.38
CA LYS A 190 6.36 19.08 -0.52
C LYS A 190 6.65 20.01 0.67
N GLY A 191 5.64 20.37 1.41
CA GLY A 191 5.74 21.16 2.64
C GLY A 191 4.46 21.94 2.92
N GLU A 192 4.45 22.72 3.98
CA GLU A 192 3.27 23.44 4.45
C GLU A 192 2.75 24.44 3.40
N THR A 193 1.43 24.43 3.17
CA THR A 193 0.73 25.38 2.28
C THR A 193 1.06 26.83 2.64
N GLY A 194 1.34 27.65 1.63
CA GLY A 194 1.73 29.04 1.77
C GLY A 194 3.23 29.28 1.98
N THR A 195 4.05 28.22 2.12
CA THR A 195 5.51 28.35 2.19
C THR A 195 6.14 28.37 0.79
N GLU A 196 7.29 29.03 0.66
CA GLU A 196 8.04 29.07 -0.60
C GLU A 196 9.00 27.87 -0.70
N VAL A 197 9.20 27.37 -1.93
CA VAL A 197 10.28 26.45 -2.28
C VAL A 197 11.01 26.97 -3.50
N THR A 198 12.34 26.97 -3.46
CA THR A 198 13.19 27.40 -4.57
C THR A 198 13.78 26.18 -5.27
N LEU A 199 13.49 26.06 -6.55
CA LEU A 199 13.91 24.96 -7.39
C LEU A 199 14.92 25.43 -8.41
N LYS A 200 16.05 24.70 -8.56
CA LYS A 200 16.96 24.90 -9.67
C LYS A 200 16.79 23.76 -10.65
N VAL A 201 16.41 24.10 -11.85
CA VAL A 201 16.14 23.16 -12.94
C VAL A 201 17.01 23.44 -14.15
N ARG A 202 17.24 22.40 -14.94
CA ARG A 202 17.91 22.51 -16.24
C ARG A 202 16.91 22.24 -17.35
N ARG A 203 16.74 23.22 -18.25
CA ARG A 203 15.84 23.16 -19.41
C ARG A 203 16.66 23.41 -20.68
N GLY A 204 16.76 22.42 -21.57
CA GLY A 204 17.49 22.58 -22.85
C GLY A 204 18.95 22.97 -22.70
N GLY A 205 19.58 22.68 -21.56
CA GLY A 205 20.97 23.02 -21.25
C GLY A 205 21.15 24.37 -20.52
N GLU A 206 20.10 25.16 -20.32
CA GLU A 206 20.10 26.39 -19.51
C GLU A 206 19.69 26.08 -18.06
N GLU A 207 20.33 26.75 -17.11
CA GLU A 207 19.98 26.65 -15.69
C GLU A 207 18.99 27.78 -15.34
N LEU A 208 17.89 27.38 -14.72
CA LEU A 208 16.82 28.28 -14.29
C LEU A 208 16.63 28.13 -12.78
N THR A 209 16.41 29.24 -12.10
CA THR A 209 15.97 29.26 -10.71
C THR A 209 14.51 29.70 -10.68
N VAL A 210 13.66 28.89 -10.08
CA VAL A 210 12.22 29.11 -10.01
C VAL A 210 11.80 29.02 -8.55
N THR A 211 10.98 29.96 -8.08
CA THR A 211 10.38 29.91 -6.75
C THR A 211 8.88 29.70 -6.90
N ALA A 212 8.36 28.66 -6.26
CA ALA A 212 6.93 28.36 -6.18
C ALA A 212 6.43 28.52 -4.74
N VAL A 213 5.20 28.97 -4.57
CA VAL A 213 4.52 28.99 -3.27
C VAL A 213 3.69 27.72 -3.17
N ARG A 214 3.96 26.86 -2.20
CA ARG A 214 3.21 25.62 -1.99
C ARG A 214 1.74 25.91 -1.74
N ASP A 215 0.88 25.10 -2.30
CA ASP A 215 -0.57 25.20 -2.16
C ASP A 215 -1.17 23.80 -1.99
N THR A 216 -2.43 23.73 -1.62
CA THR A 216 -3.20 22.48 -1.68
C THR A 216 -3.45 22.17 -3.15
N ILE A 217 -3.03 20.99 -3.57
CA ILE A 217 -3.16 20.47 -4.93
C ILE A 217 -4.15 19.33 -4.92
N GLU A 218 -5.24 19.47 -5.66
CA GLU A 218 -6.18 18.39 -5.89
C GLU A 218 -5.64 17.41 -6.95
N VAL A 219 -5.72 16.13 -6.66
CA VAL A 219 -5.36 15.07 -7.61
C VAL A 219 -6.49 14.94 -8.63
N GLN A 220 -6.14 14.89 -9.91
CA GLN A 220 -7.11 14.61 -10.97
C GLN A 220 -7.42 13.12 -10.98
N THR A 221 -8.57 12.74 -10.42
CA THR A 221 -9.04 11.34 -10.35
C THR A 221 -10.08 11.00 -11.41
N VAL A 222 -10.62 12.02 -12.09
CA VAL A 222 -11.61 11.86 -13.16
C VAL A 222 -11.14 12.52 -14.44
N GLU A 223 -11.11 11.73 -15.53
CA GLU A 223 -10.91 12.24 -16.88
C GLU A 223 -12.15 11.93 -17.71
N TYR A 224 -12.53 12.82 -18.64
CA TYR A 224 -13.69 12.59 -19.48
C TYR A 224 -13.53 13.19 -20.87
N GLU A 225 -14.20 12.57 -21.82
CA GLU A 225 -14.29 13.08 -23.20
C GLU A 225 -15.59 12.61 -23.88
N MET A 226 -16.03 13.35 -24.88
CA MET A 226 -17.11 12.90 -25.76
C MET A 226 -16.54 12.06 -26.91
N LYS A 227 -16.96 10.82 -27.01
CA LYS A 227 -16.62 9.91 -28.13
C LYS A 227 -17.59 10.09 -29.29
N GLU A 228 -17.41 9.31 -30.37
CA GLU A 228 -18.35 9.26 -31.49
C GLU A 228 -19.75 8.83 -31.03
N ASP A 229 -20.76 9.14 -31.82
CA ASP A 229 -22.19 8.84 -31.57
C ASP A 229 -22.74 9.44 -30.26
N ASN A 230 -22.17 10.56 -29.79
CA ASN A 230 -22.54 11.24 -28.53
C ASN A 230 -22.43 10.31 -27.30
N ILE A 231 -21.50 9.40 -27.29
CA ILE A 231 -21.22 8.55 -26.13
C ILE A 231 -20.18 9.24 -25.25
N GLY A 232 -20.56 9.57 -24.02
CA GLY A 232 -19.61 10.06 -23.00
C GLY A 232 -18.68 8.95 -22.55
N TYR A 233 -17.41 9.25 -22.42
CA TYR A 233 -16.43 8.39 -21.74
C TYR A 233 -15.91 9.12 -20.51
N LEU A 234 -15.91 8.42 -19.38
CA LEU A 234 -15.49 8.96 -18.09
C LEU A 234 -14.67 7.90 -17.37
N SER A 235 -13.39 8.16 -17.12
CA SER A 235 -12.52 7.28 -16.34
C SER A 235 -12.37 7.79 -14.92
N VAL A 236 -12.41 6.87 -13.97
CA VAL A 236 -12.18 7.15 -12.54
C VAL A 236 -11.00 6.29 -12.07
N SER A 237 -9.90 6.94 -11.70
CA SER A 237 -8.69 6.24 -11.27
C SER A 237 -8.73 5.78 -9.81
N GLU A 238 -9.44 6.53 -8.94
CA GLU A 238 -9.57 6.26 -7.51
C GLU A 238 -10.81 6.97 -6.93
N PHE A 239 -11.34 6.51 -5.80
CA PHE A 239 -12.48 7.14 -5.11
C PHE A 239 -12.00 7.96 -3.91
N ASP A 240 -11.28 9.04 -4.16
CA ASP A 240 -10.88 10.00 -3.15
C ASP A 240 -12.01 11.00 -2.83
N LYS A 241 -11.87 11.80 -1.80
CA LYS A 241 -12.93 12.78 -1.46
C LYS A 241 -13.19 13.79 -2.57
N VAL A 242 -12.15 14.18 -3.33
CA VAL A 242 -12.28 15.12 -4.47
C VAL A 242 -12.99 14.51 -5.67
N THR A 243 -13.05 13.18 -5.76
CA THR A 243 -13.55 12.46 -6.94
C THR A 243 -15.04 12.72 -7.19
N TYR A 244 -15.85 12.88 -6.14
CA TYR A 244 -17.29 13.15 -6.30
C TYR A 244 -17.55 14.44 -7.07
N ASP A 245 -16.88 15.54 -6.68
CA ASP A 245 -17.07 16.84 -7.32
C ASP A 245 -16.58 16.79 -8.78
N GLN A 246 -15.42 16.19 -9.03
CA GLN A 246 -14.88 15.99 -10.38
C GLN A 246 -15.79 15.12 -11.25
N PHE A 247 -16.37 14.04 -10.70
CA PHE A 247 -17.31 13.17 -11.39
C PHE A 247 -18.60 13.89 -11.73
N SER A 248 -19.17 14.64 -10.79
CA SER A 248 -20.38 15.43 -11.00
C SER A 248 -20.19 16.50 -12.08
N GLU A 249 -19.09 17.25 -12.05
CA GLU A 249 -18.73 18.23 -13.08
C GLU A 249 -18.53 17.60 -14.45
N ALA A 250 -17.88 16.43 -14.52
CA ALA A 250 -17.67 15.69 -15.75
C ALA A 250 -19.00 15.21 -16.35
N LEU A 251 -19.90 14.67 -15.52
CA LEU A 251 -21.21 14.22 -15.95
C LEU A 251 -22.06 15.38 -16.48
N ASP A 252 -22.12 16.50 -15.76
CA ASP A 252 -22.82 17.72 -16.18
C ASP A 252 -22.25 18.26 -17.51
N SER A 253 -20.93 18.28 -17.65
CA SER A 253 -20.28 18.73 -18.89
C SER A 253 -20.62 17.83 -20.09
N LEU A 254 -20.64 16.50 -19.91
CA LEU A 254 -21.04 15.57 -20.98
C LEU A 254 -22.52 15.72 -21.32
N GLU A 255 -23.40 15.94 -20.34
CA GLU A 255 -24.81 16.24 -20.56
C GLU A 255 -25.01 17.54 -21.37
N GLU A 256 -24.28 18.63 -21.03
CA GLU A 256 -24.32 19.89 -21.78
C GLU A 256 -23.83 19.73 -23.22
N GLN A 257 -22.91 18.79 -23.47
CA GLN A 257 -22.45 18.47 -24.81
C GLN A 257 -23.42 17.59 -25.61
N GLY A 258 -24.52 17.13 -24.98
CA GLY A 258 -25.54 16.33 -25.64
C GLY A 258 -25.26 14.83 -25.63
N MET A 259 -24.69 14.33 -24.55
CA MET A 259 -24.45 12.89 -24.35
C MET A 259 -25.76 12.09 -24.45
N GLU A 260 -25.74 11.00 -25.20
CA GLU A 260 -26.86 10.07 -25.39
C GLU A 260 -26.64 8.70 -24.74
N GLY A 261 -25.40 8.36 -24.37
CA GLY A 261 -25.01 7.16 -23.62
C GLY A 261 -23.69 7.37 -22.93
N LEU A 262 -23.31 6.53 -21.95
CA LEU A 262 -22.14 6.72 -21.10
C LEU A 262 -21.35 5.42 -20.93
N VAL A 263 -20.03 5.52 -21.01
CA VAL A 263 -19.07 4.49 -20.56
C VAL A 263 -18.31 5.04 -19.35
N ILE A 264 -18.37 4.34 -18.23
CA ILE A 264 -17.57 4.62 -17.03
C ILE A 264 -16.47 3.58 -16.94
N ASP A 265 -15.21 4.02 -16.90
CA ASP A 265 -14.04 3.13 -16.83
C ASP A 265 -13.47 3.09 -15.40
N LEU A 266 -13.59 1.95 -14.77
CA LEU A 266 -13.05 1.63 -13.44
C LEU A 266 -11.89 0.62 -13.51
N ARG A 267 -11.33 0.37 -14.69
CA ARG A 267 -10.18 -0.52 -14.82
C ARG A 267 -8.98 0.05 -14.06
N ASN A 268 -8.27 -0.82 -13.35
CA ASN A 268 -7.13 -0.48 -12.49
C ASN A 268 -7.47 0.43 -11.29
N ASN A 269 -8.74 0.71 -11.02
CA ASN A 269 -9.16 1.49 -9.87
C ASN A 269 -9.24 0.58 -8.62
N PRO A 270 -8.35 0.76 -7.60
CA PRO A 270 -8.28 -0.11 -6.42
C PRO A 270 -9.42 0.13 -5.43
N GLY A 271 -10.26 1.12 -5.68
CA GLY A 271 -11.34 1.55 -4.79
C GLY A 271 -11.07 2.93 -4.18
N GLY A 272 -11.34 3.05 -2.89
CA GLY A 272 -11.18 4.28 -2.12
C GLY A 272 -12.31 4.49 -1.11
N ASN A 273 -12.78 5.72 -1.00
CA ASN A 273 -13.71 6.17 0.03
C ASN A 273 -15.14 5.66 -0.23
N LEU A 274 -15.75 5.08 0.80
CA LEU A 274 -17.10 4.54 0.75
C LEU A 274 -18.16 5.64 0.55
N ASP A 275 -18.00 6.78 1.22
CA ASP A 275 -18.95 7.89 1.08
C ASP A 275 -18.89 8.44 -0.35
N THR A 276 -17.71 8.62 -0.91
CA THR A 276 -17.50 9.09 -2.28
C THR A 276 -18.20 8.20 -3.30
N VAL A 277 -17.99 6.88 -3.26
CA VAL A 277 -18.63 5.97 -4.22
C VAL A 277 -20.15 5.93 -4.05
N THR A 278 -20.65 6.03 -2.81
CA THR A 278 -22.09 6.05 -2.58
C THR A 278 -22.74 7.35 -3.05
N ASP A 279 -22.06 8.49 -2.89
CA ASP A 279 -22.53 9.79 -3.41
C ASP A 279 -22.54 9.81 -4.95
N MET A 280 -21.52 9.27 -5.61
CA MET A 280 -21.50 9.10 -7.07
C MET A 280 -22.65 8.20 -7.55
N LEU A 281 -22.91 7.09 -6.86
CA LEU A 281 -24.01 6.18 -7.20
C LEU A 281 -25.40 6.81 -7.01
N ARG A 282 -25.55 7.77 -6.09
CA ARG A 282 -26.79 8.55 -5.94
C ARG A 282 -27.12 9.40 -7.16
N LEU A 283 -26.13 9.72 -8.01
CA LEU A 283 -26.33 10.41 -9.28
C LEU A 283 -26.78 9.48 -10.42
N LEU A 284 -26.80 8.17 -10.19
CA LEU A 284 -27.02 7.19 -11.25
C LEU A 284 -28.17 6.21 -10.97
N LEU A 285 -28.33 5.81 -9.70
CA LEU A 285 -29.22 4.70 -9.36
C LEU A 285 -30.66 5.14 -9.07
N PRO A 286 -31.64 4.26 -9.33
CA PRO A 286 -32.99 4.45 -8.84
C PRO A 286 -33.03 4.38 -7.31
N LYS A 287 -34.19 4.69 -6.74
CA LYS A 287 -34.42 4.62 -5.30
C LYS A 287 -34.22 3.20 -4.77
N GLY A 288 -33.35 3.05 -3.75
CA GLY A 288 -33.11 1.76 -3.07
C GLY A 288 -31.80 1.70 -2.31
N THR A 289 -31.43 0.50 -1.90
CA THR A 289 -30.16 0.24 -1.20
C THR A 289 -29.00 0.24 -2.19
N ILE A 290 -27.93 0.99 -1.92
CA ILE A 290 -26.69 1.00 -2.70
C ILE A 290 -25.79 -0.17 -2.24
N VAL A 291 -25.60 -0.28 -0.94
CA VAL A 291 -24.72 -1.29 -0.31
C VAL A 291 -25.23 -1.58 1.10
N SER A 292 -25.13 -2.83 1.54
CA SER A 292 -25.38 -3.24 2.91
C SER A 292 -24.07 -3.63 3.57
N ILE A 293 -23.81 -3.13 4.78
CA ILE A 293 -22.59 -3.36 5.55
C ILE A 293 -22.96 -4.17 6.79
N LYS A 294 -22.29 -5.30 7.00
CA LYS A 294 -22.55 -6.19 8.13
C LYS A 294 -21.33 -6.35 9.00
N ASP A 295 -21.46 -5.99 10.28
CA ASP A 295 -20.39 -6.10 11.28
C ASP A 295 -20.26 -7.53 11.85
N LYS A 296 -19.22 -7.73 12.68
CA LYS A 296 -18.95 -9.01 13.37
C LYS A 296 -20.09 -9.50 14.29
N ASP A 297 -20.94 -8.58 14.78
CA ASP A 297 -22.04 -8.88 15.69
C ASP A 297 -23.36 -9.18 14.92
N GLY A 298 -23.31 -9.02 13.59
CA GLY A 298 -24.44 -9.26 12.67
C GLY A 298 -25.37 -8.06 12.51
N ASN A 299 -24.98 -6.87 13.01
CA ASN A 299 -25.73 -5.65 12.73
C ASN A 299 -25.51 -5.26 11.27
N THR A 300 -26.56 -4.78 10.64
CA THR A 300 -26.53 -4.35 9.24
C THR A 300 -26.85 -2.88 9.14
N GLU A 301 -26.00 -2.14 8.44
CA GLU A 301 -26.21 -0.76 8.01
C GLU A 301 -26.44 -0.74 6.49
N GLU A 302 -27.38 0.07 6.02
CA GLU A 302 -27.66 0.23 4.59
C GLU A 302 -27.42 1.67 4.17
N LEU A 303 -26.59 1.85 3.16
CA LEU A 303 -26.45 3.13 2.47
C LEU A 303 -27.41 3.13 1.27
N THR A 304 -28.20 4.20 1.12
CA THR A 304 -29.33 4.22 0.19
C THR A 304 -29.27 5.38 -0.80
N CYS A 305 -29.94 5.21 -1.93
CA CYS A 305 -30.25 6.22 -2.92
C CYS A 305 -31.73 6.62 -2.79
N ASP A 306 -32.04 7.90 -2.95
CA ASP A 306 -33.43 8.42 -2.97
C ASP A 306 -34.11 8.34 -4.37
N GLY A 307 -33.25 8.19 -5.43
CA GLY A 307 -33.70 8.12 -6.83
C GLY A 307 -34.07 9.46 -7.47
N GLU A 308 -33.64 10.58 -6.87
CA GLU A 308 -33.93 11.92 -7.42
C GLU A 308 -33.13 12.20 -8.71
N HIS A 309 -32.00 11.53 -8.92
CA HIS A 309 -31.07 11.73 -10.04
C HIS A 309 -30.86 10.45 -10.89
N GLU A 310 -31.89 9.61 -11.01
CA GLU A 310 -31.79 8.35 -11.76
C GLU A 310 -31.29 8.57 -13.20
N PHE A 311 -30.17 7.93 -13.55
CA PHE A 311 -29.59 7.94 -14.89
C PHE A 311 -30.32 6.94 -15.78
N THR A 312 -30.94 7.43 -16.87
CA THR A 312 -31.86 6.64 -17.71
C THR A 312 -31.32 6.39 -19.12
N LYS A 313 -30.13 6.90 -19.46
CA LYS A 313 -29.46 6.64 -20.74
C LYS A 313 -28.69 5.33 -20.69
N PRO A 314 -28.39 4.70 -21.83
CA PRO A 314 -27.54 3.52 -21.89
C PRO A 314 -26.21 3.74 -21.17
N LEU A 315 -25.83 2.76 -20.33
CA LEU A 315 -24.63 2.80 -19.50
C LEU A 315 -23.84 1.50 -19.60
N ALA A 316 -22.53 1.60 -19.80
CA ALA A 316 -21.62 0.49 -19.60
C ALA A 316 -20.55 0.86 -18.58
N VAL A 317 -20.14 -0.08 -17.72
CA VAL A 317 -19.06 0.09 -16.75
C VAL A 317 -17.94 -0.89 -17.10
N LEU A 318 -16.77 -0.35 -17.43
CA LEU A 318 -15.56 -1.13 -17.70
C LEU A 318 -14.86 -1.50 -16.39
N VAL A 319 -14.54 -2.78 -16.23
CA VAL A 319 -13.84 -3.32 -15.06
C VAL A 319 -12.75 -4.30 -15.47
N ASN A 320 -11.75 -4.48 -14.59
CA ASN A 320 -10.75 -5.53 -14.73
C ASN A 320 -10.40 -6.14 -13.35
N GLN A 321 -9.47 -7.10 -13.34
CA GLN A 321 -9.01 -7.81 -12.15
C GLN A 321 -8.36 -6.92 -11.08
N TYR A 322 -8.13 -5.65 -11.35
CA TYR A 322 -7.60 -4.65 -10.43
C TYR A 322 -8.69 -3.66 -9.96
N SER A 323 -9.90 -3.73 -10.52
CA SER A 323 -11.06 -3.02 -10.00
C SER A 323 -11.47 -3.64 -8.67
N ALA A 324 -11.34 -2.91 -7.55
CA ALA A 324 -11.50 -3.49 -6.22
C ALA A 324 -12.33 -2.59 -5.29
N SER A 325 -12.88 -3.17 -4.20
CA SER A 325 -13.52 -2.44 -3.10
C SER A 325 -14.63 -1.48 -3.58
N ALA A 326 -14.46 -0.14 -3.49
CA ALA A 326 -15.43 0.85 -3.96
C ALA A 326 -15.81 0.67 -5.45
N SER A 327 -14.86 0.25 -6.31
CA SER A 327 -15.16 -0.09 -7.71
C SER A 327 -16.11 -1.27 -7.83
N GLU A 328 -16.06 -2.20 -6.88
CA GLU A 328 -16.93 -3.38 -6.85
C GLU A 328 -18.30 -3.04 -6.24
N ILE A 329 -18.36 -2.09 -5.30
CA ILE A 329 -19.63 -1.51 -4.83
C ILE A 329 -20.33 -0.82 -6.00
N PHE A 330 -19.57 -0.01 -6.77
CA PHE A 330 -20.08 0.72 -7.92
C PHE A 330 -20.63 -0.23 -8.99
N SER A 331 -19.80 -1.14 -9.47
CA SER A 331 -20.17 -2.07 -10.55
C SER A 331 -21.25 -3.05 -10.11
N GLY A 332 -21.17 -3.58 -8.88
CA GLY A 332 -22.18 -4.48 -8.31
C GLY A 332 -23.55 -3.82 -8.14
N ALA A 333 -23.59 -2.55 -7.74
CA ALA A 333 -24.85 -1.82 -7.61
C ALA A 333 -25.46 -1.49 -8.98
N VAL A 334 -24.67 -1.02 -9.95
CA VAL A 334 -25.13 -0.77 -11.33
C VAL A 334 -25.68 -2.06 -11.96
N GLN A 335 -24.99 -3.19 -11.78
CA GLN A 335 -25.41 -4.49 -12.27
C GLN A 335 -26.73 -4.98 -11.63
N ASP A 336 -26.82 -4.93 -10.30
CA ASP A 336 -27.99 -5.45 -9.57
C ASP A 336 -29.27 -4.64 -9.88
N TYR A 337 -29.17 -3.34 -10.15
CA TYR A 337 -30.30 -2.52 -10.59
C TYR A 337 -30.59 -2.63 -12.09
N GLY A 338 -29.65 -3.15 -12.89
CA GLY A 338 -29.77 -3.14 -14.33
C GLY A 338 -29.71 -1.73 -14.93
N THR A 339 -29.09 -0.78 -14.22
CA THR A 339 -28.89 0.59 -14.71
C THR A 339 -27.88 0.63 -15.87
N GLY A 340 -26.96 -0.33 -15.94
CA GLY A 340 -25.99 -0.49 -17.01
C GLY A 340 -25.41 -1.89 -17.05
N GLN A 341 -24.61 -2.18 -18.08
CA GLN A 341 -23.92 -3.46 -18.26
C GLN A 341 -22.46 -3.37 -17.80
N ILE A 342 -21.98 -4.40 -17.10
CA ILE A 342 -20.58 -4.51 -16.70
C ILE A 342 -19.81 -5.22 -17.80
N VAL A 343 -18.74 -4.58 -18.29
CA VAL A 343 -17.94 -5.03 -19.42
C VAL A 343 -16.49 -5.22 -18.98
N GLY A 344 -15.85 -6.31 -19.35
CA GLY A 344 -14.45 -6.56 -19.04
C GLY A 344 -14.19 -7.96 -18.50
N VAL A 345 -13.46 -8.07 -17.39
CA VAL A 345 -13.19 -9.34 -16.70
C VAL A 345 -13.56 -9.23 -15.22
N THR A 346 -13.71 -10.38 -14.55
CA THR A 346 -14.06 -10.43 -13.12
C THR A 346 -13.15 -9.55 -12.29
N THR A 347 -13.75 -8.78 -11.38
CA THR A 347 -13.06 -7.84 -10.49
C THR A 347 -12.25 -8.55 -9.40
N TYR A 348 -11.56 -7.81 -8.56
CA TYR A 348 -10.59 -8.33 -7.58
C TYR A 348 -11.20 -9.22 -6.49
N GLY A 349 -12.38 -8.88 -5.96
CA GLY A 349 -13.03 -9.62 -4.86
C GLY A 349 -12.69 -9.11 -3.46
N LYS A 350 -12.54 -7.79 -3.26
CA LYS A 350 -12.37 -7.18 -1.94
C LYS A 350 -13.72 -6.75 -1.37
N GLY A 351 -14.40 -7.65 -0.66
CA GLY A 351 -15.73 -7.42 -0.07
C GLY A 351 -15.73 -7.06 1.41
N VAL A 352 -14.68 -6.38 1.92
CA VAL A 352 -14.52 -6.01 3.32
C VAL A 352 -14.29 -4.51 3.50
N VAL A 353 -14.80 -3.99 4.62
CA VAL A 353 -14.70 -2.57 5.02
C VAL A 353 -13.63 -2.41 6.08
N GLN A 354 -12.74 -1.45 5.87
CA GLN A 354 -11.76 -1.04 6.87
C GLN A 354 -12.19 0.26 7.52
N GLN A 355 -11.92 0.36 8.83
CA GLN A 355 -12.01 1.60 9.58
C GLN A 355 -10.61 2.08 9.94
N LEU A 356 -10.32 3.34 9.65
CA LEU A 356 -9.12 4.02 10.09
C LEU A 356 -9.41 4.70 11.42
N THR A 357 -8.66 4.36 12.46
CA THR A 357 -8.84 4.84 13.83
C THR A 357 -7.60 5.60 14.29
N ASP A 358 -7.76 6.87 14.65
CA ASP A 358 -6.71 7.68 15.29
C ASP A 358 -6.43 7.15 16.70
N LEU A 359 -5.16 6.87 17.00
CA LEU A 359 -4.72 6.38 18.30
C LEU A 359 -4.41 7.52 19.29
N GLY A 360 -4.52 8.78 18.85
CA GLY A 360 -4.45 9.98 19.70
C GLY A 360 -3.05 10.58 19.84
N ASP A 361 -2.06 10.04 19.16
CA ASP A 361 -0.67 10.51 19.13
C ASP A 361 -0.15 10.82 17.72
N GLY A 362 -1.04 10.72 16.71
CA GLY A 362 -0.76 10.93 15.30
C GLY A 362 -0.50 9.63 14.54
N THR A 363 -0.52 8.49 15.21
CA THR A 363 -0.48 7.16 14.59
C THR A 363 -1.89 6.63 14.37
N TYR A 364 -2.07 5.67 13.46
CA TYR A 364 -3.38 5.15 13.11
C TYR A 364 -3.38 3.62 13.04
N LEU A 365 -4.55 3.05 13.30
CA LEU A 365 -4.83 1.64 13.06
C LEU A 365 -5.96 1.52 12.03
N LYS A 366 -5.67 0.92 10.90
CA LYS A 366 -6.65 0.50 9.90
C LYS A 366 -7.07 -0.93 10.21
N LEU A 367 -8.34 -1.16 10.50
CA LEU A 367 -8.88 -2.44 10.94
C LEU A 367 -10.02 -2.88 10.03
N THR A 368 -10.03 -4.14 9.60
CA THR A 368 -11.21 -4.73 8.96
C THR A 368 -12.30 -4.95 10.00
N ILE A 369 -13.45 -4.28 9.81
CA ILE A 369 -14.54 -4.25 10.80
C ILE A 369 -15.85 -4.88 10.32
N ALA A 370 -16.03 -4.98 8.98
CA ALA A 370 -17.29 -5.44 8.41
C ALA A 370 -17.09 -6.03 7.01
N GLU A 371 -18.11 -6.72 6.53
CA GLU A 371 -18.26 -7.14 5.13
C GLU A 371 -19.37 -6.31 4.47
N TYR A 372 -19.24 -6.07 3.16
CA TYR A 372 -20.31 -5.42 2.40
C TYR A 372 -20.94 -6.34 1.36
N TYR A 373 -22.20 -6.04 1.05
CA TYR A 373 -23.04 -6.82 0.15
C TYR A 373 -23.70 -5.87 -0.85
N THR A 374 -23.83 -6.33 -2.10
CA THR A 374 -24.52 -5.59 -3.15
C THR A 374 -26.01 -5.40 -2.83
N PRO A 375 -26.75 -4.56 -3.57
CA PRO A 375 -28.21 -4.37 -3.35
C PRO A 375 -29.01 -5.66 -3.32
N SER A 376 -28.65 -6.67 -4.11
CA SER A 376 -29.31 -7.98 -4.12
C SER A 376 -28.92 -8.89 -2.93
N GLY A 377 -28.02 -8.44 -2.05
CA GLY A 377 -27.49 -9.21 -0.92
C GLY A 377 -26.36 -10.20 -1.29
N ARG A 378 -25.76 -10.05 -2.44
CA ARG A 378 -24.65 -10.85 -2.94
C ARG A 378 -23.35 -10.41 -2.27
N SER A 379 -22.60 -11.36 -1.66
CA SER A 379 -21.22 -11.11 -1.23
C SER A 379 -20.28 -11.16 -2.43
N ILE A 380 -19.33 -10.24 -2.48
CA ILE A 380 -18.27 -10.22 -3.48
C ILE A 380 -16.90 -10.60 -2.89
N ASN A 381 -16.82 -10.80 -1.57
CA ASN A 381 -15.56 -11.09 -0.90
C ASN A 381 -14.97 -12.43 -1.37
N GLY A 382 -13.76 -12.37 -1.95
CA GLY A 382 -13.06 -13.52 -2.55
C GLY A 382 -13.65 -14.01 -3.87
N ILE A 383 -14.68 -13.33 -4.42
CA ILE A 383 -15.40 -13.74 -5.63
C ILE A 383 -15.28 -12.67 -6.73
N GLY A 384 -15.49 -11.40 -6.38
CA GLY A 384 -15.56 -10.29 -7.32
C GLY A 384 -16.95 -10.12 -7.96
N VAL A 385 -17.05 -9.16 -8.87
CA VAL A 385 -18.20 -8.92 -9.74
C VAL A 385 -17.87 -9.53 -11.11
N GLU A 386 -18.63 -10.53 -11.52
CA GLU A 386 -18.53 -11.11 -12.87
C GLU A 386 -19.17 -10.14 -13.88
N PRO A 387 -18.52 -9.83 -15.01
CA PRO A 387 -19.06 -8.92 -16.00
C PRO A 387 -20.26 -9.55 -16.73
N ASP A 388 -21.20 -8.72 -17.20
CA ASP A 388 -22.31 -9.13 -18.07
C ASP A 388 -21.82 -9.44 -19.49
N VAL A 389 -20.76 -8.74 -19.90
CA VAL A 389 -20.07 -8.92 -21.19
C VAL A 389 -18.59 -9.17 -20.94
N GLU A 390 -18.20 -10.44 -21.00
CA GLU A 390 -16.81 -10.84 -20.76
C GLU A 390 -15.92 -10.49 -21.98
N VAL A 391 -14.88 -9.68 -21.74
CA VAL A 391 -13.88 -9.28 -22.73
C VAL A 391 -12.50 -9.19 -22.12
N GLU A 392 -11.60 -10.08 -22.51
CA GLU A 392 -10.19 -9.98 -22.15
C GLU A 392 -9.50 -8.86 -22.93
N TYR A 393 -8.63 -8.10 -22.25
CA TYR A 393 -7.78 -7.11 -22.92
C TYR A 393 -6.81 -7.81 -23.86
N LYS A 394 -6.68 -7.28 -25.09
CA LYS A 394 -5.76 -7.77 -26.11
C LYS A 394 -4.93 -6.61 -26.64
N TYR A 395 -3.64 -6.65 -26.34
CA TYR A 395 -2.69 -5.72 -26.91
C TYR A 395 -2.48 -5.99 -28.40
N ASP A 396 -2.64 -4.98 -29.25
CA ASP A 396 -2.32 -5.05 -30.68
C ASP A 396 -0.97 -4.38 -30.95
N GLU A 397 0.03 -5.17 -31.37
CA GLU A 397 1.37 -4.66 -31.70
C GLU A 397 1.38 -3.70 -32.90
N ASN A 398 0.36 -3.77 -33.78
CA ASN A 398 0.25 -2.92 -34.97
C ASN A 398 -0.51 -1.61 -34.67
N ASP A 399 -1.31 -1.58 -33.62
CA ASP A 399 -2.04 -0.41 -33.15
C ASP A 399 -2.00 -0.37 -31.62
N PRO A 400 -0.93 0.17 -31.04
CA PRO A 400 -0.75 0.22 -29.58
C PRO A 400 -1.81 1.05 -28.83
N ASP A 401 -2.53 1.91 -29.55
CA ASP A 401 -3.61 2.75 -29.00
C ASP A 401 -4.99 2.06 -29.08
N ALA A 402 -5.09 0.88 -29.70
CA ALA A 402 -6.32 0.12 -29.78
C ALA A 402 -6.72 -0.44 -28.39
N ASP A 403 -7.96 -0.22 -28.01
CA ASP A 403 -8.55 -0.74 -26.78
C ASP A 403 -9.82 -1.54 -27.06
N ASN A 404 -9.65 -2.84 -27.24
CA ASN A 404 -10.73 -3.76 -27.56
C ASN A 404 -11.81 -3.87 -26.48
N GLN A 405 -11.49 -3.55 -25.21
CA GLN A 405 -12.46 -3.53 -24.12
C GLN A 405 -13.32 -2.25 -24.18
N LEU A 406 -12.69 -1.10 -24.41
CA LEU A 406 -13.39 0.17 -24.60
C LEU A 406 -14.29 0.13 -25.86
N ASP A 407 -13.77 -0.39 -26.96
CA ASP A 407 -14.55 -0.57 -28.20
C ASP A 407 -15.81 -1.41 -27.93
N ARG A 408 -15.67 -2.49 -27.14
CA ARG A 408 -16.81 -3.34 -26.78
C ARG A 408 -17.81 -2.65 -25.87
N ALA A 409 -17.36 -1.84 -24.91
CA ALA A 409 -18.24 -1.06 -24.05
C ALA A 409 -19.03 -0.01 -24.86
N ILE A 410 -18.39 0.68 -25.78
CA ILE A 410 -19.03 1.61 -26.73
C ILE A 410 -20.06 0.88 -27.60
N GLU A 411 -19.74 -0.31 -28.10
CA GLU A 411 -20.70 -1.13 -28.86
C GLU A 411 -21.93 -1.53 -28.02
N VAL A 412 -21.73 -1.89 -26.74
CA VAL A 412 -22.84 -2.21 -25.82
C VAL A 412 -23.77 -1.00 -25.67
N VAL A 413 -23.21 0.17 -25.36
CA VAL A 413 -23.99 1.42 -25.20
C VAL A 413 -24.72 1.76 -26.51
N ARG A 414 -24.04 1.69 -27.66
CA ARG A 414 -24.63 1.97 -28.98
C ARG A 414 -25.82 1.06 -29.29
N ASN A 415 -25.74 -0.24 -28.99
CA ASN A 415 -26.83 -1.18 -29.22
C ASN A 415 -28.06 -0.92 -28.35
N GLU A 416 -27.88 -0.31 -27.18
CA GLU A 416 -29.00 0.06 -26.31
C GLU A 416 -29.61 1.43 -26.66
N MET A 417 -28.93 2.25 -27.48
CA MET A 417 -29.45 3.51 -28.03
C MET A 417 -30.39 3.30 -29.24
N GLU A 418 -30.30 2.12 -29.92
CA GLU A 418 -31.17 1.74 -31.06
C GLU A 418 -32.54 1.21 -30.59
#